data_f5545fc3dbb550a7ede4b9203c3c2357
#
_entry.id   f5545fc3dbb550a7ede4b9203c3c2357
#
_cell.length_a   1.000
_cell.length_b   1.000
_cell.length_c   1.000
_cell.angle_alpha   90.00
_cell.angle_beta   90.00
_cell.angle_gamma   90.00
#
_symmetry.space_group_name_H-M   'P 1'
#
loop_
_entity.id
_entity.type
_entity.pdbx_description
1 polymer ?
#
loop_
_entity_poly.entity_id
_entity_poly.type
_entity_poly.pdbx_seq_one_letter_code
_entity_poly.pdbx_strand_id
1 'polypeptide(L)'
;MTSQIDHLVLGAQGLSSATKALESDFGVPFDVGEEHLVMSTHNRLLRLQADTYLEVIAVNPAALPQWTKWFSMDNPKTKLRINRGIHPLCRALQVQDIHEARKHCGYDPGEVINVSRGNLE
;
A
#
# COMPACT_ATOMS: atom_id res chain seq x y z
N MET A 1 24.31 4.18 -2.73
CA MET A 1 22.94 4.53 -2.32
C MET A 1 22.35 3.39 -1.51
N THR A 2 21.78 3.68 -0.36
CA THR A 2 21.18 2.68 0.51
C THR A 2 19.66 2.70 0.38
N SER A 3 19.06 1.53 0.47
CA SER A 3 17.61 1.36 0.50
C SER A 3 17.26 0.23 1.46
N GLN A 4 16.05 0.30 1.98
CA GLN A 4 15.51 -0.77 2.82
C GLN A 4 14.03 -0.96 2.53
N ILE A 5 13.52 -2.13 2.84
CA ILE A 5 12.09 -2.36 2.69
C ILE A 5 11.35 -1.57 3.77
N ASP A 6 10.47 -0.67 3.33
CA ASP A 6 9.62 0.10 4.23
C ASP A 6 8.40 -0.72 4.61
N HIS A 7 7.72 -1.30 3.62
CA HIS A 7 6.58 -2.16 3.88
C HIS A 7 6.29 -3.09 2.70
N LEU A 8 5.51 -4.11 3.00
CA LEU A 8 4.95 -5.04 2.03
C LEU A 8 3.46 -4.73 1.90
N VAL A 9 2.93 -4.80 0.68
CA VAL A 9 1.56 -4.40 0.40
C VAL A 9 0.74 -5.58 -0.10
N LEU A 10 -0.36 -5.86 0.60
CA LEU A 10 -1.36 -6.84 0.19
C LEU A 10 -2.62 -6.09 -0.22
N GLY A 11 -3.13 -6.38 -1.41
CA GLY A 11 -4.38 -5.81 -1.88
C GLY A 11 -5.56 -6.70 -1.54
N ALA A 12 -6.70 -6.07 -1.22
CA ALA A 12 -7.92 -6.79 -0.89
C ALA A 12 -9.13 -6.07 -1.46
N GLN A 13 -10.21 -6.82 -1.67
CA GLN A 13 -11.48 -6.25 -2.13
C GLN A 13 -12.19 -5.51 -1.01
N GLY A 14 -12.22 -6.11 0.19
CA GLY A 14 -12.81 -5.49 1.36
C GLY A 14 -11.80 -5.45 2.51
N LEU A 15 -11.58 -4.27 3.07
CA LEU A 15 -10.56 -4.08 4.08
C LEU A 15 -10.88 -4.85 5.37
N SER A 16 -12.11 -4.74 5.87
CA SER A 16 -12.50 -5.34 7.14
C SER A 16 -12.42 -6.87 7.10
N SER A 17 -12.97 -7.48 6.06
CA SER A 17 -12.97 -8.94 5.94
C SER A 17 -11.56 -9.49 5.75
N ALA A 18 -10.74 -8.83 4.95
CA ALA A 18 -9.35 -9.23 4.74
C ALA A 18 -8.55 -9.11 6.03
N THR A 19 -8.72 -8.02 6.77
CA THR A 19 -8.03 -7.80 8.03
C THR A 19 -8.37 -8.90 9.03
N LYS A 20 -9.65 -9.26 9.15
CA LYS A 20 -10.08 -10.33 10.06
C LYS A 20 -9.45 -11.68 9.70
N ALA A 21 -9.39 -11.99 8.41
CA ALA A 21 -8.79 -13.23 7.94
C ALA A 21 -7.30 -13.29 8.28
N LEU A 22 -6.58 -12.20 8.04
CA LEU A 22 -5.15 -12.13 8.32
C LEU A 22 -4.86 -12.13 9.82
N GLU A 23 -5.68 -11.46 10.63
CA GLU A 23 -5.55 -11.51 12.09
C GLU A 23 -5.73 -12.93 12.62
N SER A 24 -6.66 -13.67 12.03
CA SER A 24 -6.84 -15.08 12.37
C SER A 24 -5.62 -15.93 12.01
N ASP A 25 -5.07 -15.70 10.82
CA ASP A 25 -3.90 -16.45 10.34
C ASP A 25 -2.64 -16.15 11.14
N PHE A 26 -2.41 -14.89 11.48
CA PHE A 26 -1.20 -14.47 12.18
C PHE A 26 -1.31 -14.52 13.69
N GLY A 27 -2.53 -14.54 14.22
CA GLY A 27 -2.75 -14.56 15.67
C GLY A 27 -2.47 -13.24 16.36
N VAL A 28 -2.42 -12.13 15.61
CA VAL A 28 -2.19 -10.79 16.17
C VAL A 28 -3.12 -9.79 15.51
N PRO A 29 -3.52 -8.73 16.23
CA PRO A 29 -4.37 -7.69 15.66
C PRO A 29 -3.58 -6.75 14.76
N PHE A 30 -4.26 -6.19 13.75
CA PHE A 30 -3.73 -5.11 12.94
C PHE A 30 -4.08 -3.77 13.58
N ASP A 31 -3.18 -2.80 13.43
CA ASP A 31 -3.44 -1.43 13.86
C ASP A 31 -4.44 -0.77 12.92
N VAL A 32 -5.17 0.21 13.46
CA VAL A 32 -6.02 1.07 12.65
C VAL A 32 -5.12 1.84 11.69
N GLY A 33 -5.46 1.79 10.41
CA GLY A 33 -4.71 2.49 9.39
C GLY A 33 -5.32 3.85 9.05
N GLU A 34 -5.12 4.27 7.82
CA GLU A 34 -5.52 5.58 7.35
C GLU A 34 -6.39 5.48 6.09
N GLU A 35 -7.08 6.57 5.80
CA GLU A 35 -7.75 6.75 4.54
C GLU A 35 -6.86 7.60 3.63
N HIS A 36 -6.66 7.13 2.41
CA HIS A 36 -5.89 7.85 1.40
C HIS A 36 -6.89 8.53 0.46
N LEU A 37 -7.32 9.73 0.83
CA LEU A 37 -8.41 10.42 0.14
C LEU A 37 -8.13 10.65 -1.34
N VAL A 38 -6.90 11.05 -1.67
CA VAL A 38 -6.52 11.33 -3.06
C VAL A 38 -6.55 10.06 -3.91
N MET A 39 -6.12 8.94 -3.35
CA MET A 39 -6.04 7.65 -4.05
C MET A 39 -7.29 6.80 -3.88
N SER A 40 -8.27 7.27 -3.10
CA SER A 40 -9.52 6.56 -2.82
C SER A 40 -9.29 5.16 -2.25
N THR A 41 -8.30 5.04 -1.37
CA THR A 41 -7.96 3.78 -0.70
C THR A 41 -7.94 3.96 0.82
N HIS A 42 -7.99 2.84 1.52
CA HIS A 42 -7.82 2.80 2.97
C HIS A 42 -7.03 1.55 3.34
N ASN A 43 -6.44 1.53 4.53
CA ASN A 43 -5.54 0.45 4.92
C ASN A 43 -5.65 0.06 6.39
N ARG A 44 -4.98 -1.06 6.71
CA ARG A 44 -4.65 -1.49 8.06
C ARG A 44 -3.19 -1.91 8.06
N LEU A 45 -2.51 -1.72 9.17
CA LEU A 45 -1.07 -1.92 9.29
C LEU A 45 -0.73 -2.93 10.37
N LEU A 46 0.27 -3.76 10.10
CA LEU A 46 0.86 -4.68 11.09
C LEU A 46 2.36 -4.46 11.11
N ARG A 47 2.90 -4.05 12.24
CA ARG A 47 4.34 -3.90 12.41
C ARG A 47 5.01 -5.27 12.40
N LEU A 48 6.00 -5.44 11.53
CA LEU A 48 6.77 -6.68 11.44
C LEU A 48 8.05 -6.59 12.26
N GLN A 49 8.71 -5.44 12.21
CA GLN A 49 9.86 -5.11 13.05
C GLN A 49 9.95 -3.58 13.13
N ALA A 50 10.99 -3.05 13.78
CA ALA A 50 11.06 -1.63 14.15
C ALA A 50 10.70 -0.67 13.00
N ASP A 51 11.22 -0.92 11.79
CA ASP A 51 11.09 -0.01 10.66
C ASP A 51 10.38 -0.62 9.46
N THR A 52 9.73 -1.78 9.63
CA THR A 52 9.08 -2.50 8.52
C THR A 52 7.70 -2.94 8.95
N TYR A 53 6.72 -2.76 8.08
CA TYR A 53 5.35 -3.17 8.37
C TYR A 53 4.69 -3.84 7.16
N LEU A 54 3.56 -4.48 7.43
CA LEU A 54 2.69 -5.06 6.42
C LEU A 54 1.47 -4.16 6.28
N GLU A 55 1.15 -3.78 5.06
CA GLU A 55 -0.03 -2.99 4.75
C GLU A 55 -1.05 -3.84 4.03
N VAL A 56 -2.29 -3.84 4.52
CA VAL A 56 -3.44 -4.34 3.76
C VAL A 56 -4.18 -3.13 3.24
N ILE A 57 -4.35 -3.05 1.93
CA ILE A 57 -4.95 -1.90 1.28
C ILE A 57 -6.15 -2.35 0.43
N ALA A 58 -7.18 -1.54 0.43
CA ALA A 58 -8.37 -1.77 -0.38
C ALA A 58 -8.90 -0.44 -0.90
N VAL A 59 -9.70 -0.50 -1.96
CA VAL A 59 -10.42 0.69 -2.43
C VAL A 59 -11.41 1.10 -1.35
N ASN A 60 -11.42 2.39 -1.02
CA ASN A 60 -12.37 2.94 -0.05
C ASN A 60 -13.68 3.27 -0.76
N PRO A 61 -14.77 2.53 -0.50
CA PRO A 61 -16.03 2.76 -1.22
C PRO A 61 -16.69 4.10 -0.86
N ALA A 62 -16.30 4.70 0.26
CA ALA A 62 -16.83 5.99 0.69
C ALA A 62 -16.11 7.19 0.08
N ALA A 63 -14.97 6.97 -0.56
CA ALA A 63 -14.17 8.05 -1.14
C ALA A 63 -14.42 8.18 -2.64
N LEU A 64 -14.52 9.40 -3.13
CA LEU A 64 -14.65 9.66 -4.56
C LEU A 64 -13.27 9.57 -5.23
N PRO A 65 -13.17 8.94 -6.40
CA PRO A 65 -11.90 8.86 -7.12
C PRO A 65 -11.43 10.25 -7.54
N GLN A 66 -10.22 10.62 -7.15
CA GLN A 66 -9.59 11.88 -7.53
C GLN A 66 -8.32 11.68 -8.34
N TRP A 67 -7.80 10.46 -8.37
CA TRP A 67 -6.50 10.16 -8.98
C TRP A 67 -6.42 8.69 -9.36
N THR A 68 -5.46 8.36 -10.21
CA THR A 68 -5.14 6.96 -10.49
C THR A 68 -4.64 6.31 -9.20
N LYS A 69 -5.22 5.17 -8.84
CA LYS A 69 -4.81 4.47 -7.62
C LYS A 69 -3.41 3.91 -7.77
N TRP A 70 -2.69 3.91 -6.66
CA TRP A 70 -1.33 3.38 -6.63
C TRP A 70 -1.31 1.85 -6.66
N PHE A 71 -0.09 1.29 -6.77
CA PHE A 71 0.15 -0.16 -6.79
C PHE A 71 -0.63 -0.88 -7.89
N SER A 72 -0.87 -0.20 -9.02
CA SER A 72 -1.62 -0.75 -10.16
C SER A 72 -3.04 -1.20 -9.81
N MET A 73 -3.65 -0.66 -8.76
CA MET A 73 -4.99 -1.07 -8.32
C MET A 73 -6.09 -0.76 -9.32
N ASP A 74 -5.85 0.18 -10.26
CA ASP A 74 -6.78 0.47 -11.35
C ASP A 74 -6.63 -0.45 -12.55
N ASN A 75 -5.57 -1.27 -12.59
CA ASN A 75 -5.34 -2.20 -13.68
C ASN A 75 -6.37 -3.35 -13.60
N PRO A 76 -7.05 -3.69 -14.72
CA PRO A 76 -8.06 -4.76 -14.71
C PRO A 76 -7.52 -6.12 -14.25
N LYS A 77 -6.27 -6.43 -14.57
CA LYS A 77 -5.65 -7.69 -14.12
C LYS A 77 -5.45 -7.72 -12.62
N THR A 78 -5.03 -6.59 -12.04
CA THR A 78 -4.87 -6.45 -10.59
C THR A 78 -6.22 -6.57 -9.89
N LYS A 79 -7.25 -5.90 -10.41
CA LYS A 79 -8.61 -5.98 -9.87
C LYS A 79 -9.12 -7.43 -9.87
N LEU A 80 -8.87 -8.16 -10.95
CA LEU A 80 -9.29 -9.56 -11.04
C LEU A 80 -8.61 -10.43 -9.97
N ARG A 81 -7.32 -10.22 -9.75
CA ARG A 81 -6.57 -10.96 -8.74
C ARG A 81 -7.07 -10.66 -7.33
N ILE A 82 -7.30 -9.38 -7.03
CA ILE A 82 -7.84 -8.94 -5.74
C ILE A 82 -9.23 -9.52 -5.50
N ASN A 83 -10.07 -9.61 -6.55
CA ASN A 83 -11.42 -10.17 -6.43
C ASN A 83 -11.40 -11.67 -6.13
N ARG A 84 -10.32 -12.36 -6.45
CA ARG A 84 -10.16 -13.80 -6.17
C ARG A 84 -9.66 -14.07 -4.75
N GLY A 85 -9.17 -13.06 -4.06
CA GLY A 85 -8.65 -13.17 -2.70
C GLY A 85 -7.60 -12.11 -2.42
N ILE A 86 -7.06 -12.15 -1.21
CA ILE A 86 -5.98 -11.26 -0.81
C ILE A 86 -4.77 -11.55 -1.70
N HIS A 87 -4.21 -10.51 -2.31
CA HIS A 87 -3.16 -10.65 -3.30
C HIS A 87 -1.97 -9.73 -3.01
N PRO A 88 -0.74 -10.26 -3.00
CA PRO A 88 0.45 -9.42 -2.87
C PRO A 88 0.55 -8.46 -4.06
N LEU A 89 0.67 -7.17 -3.78
CA LEU A 89 0.78 -6.13 -4.81
C LEU A 89 2.24 -5.75 -5.07
N CYS A 90 2.95 -5.40 -4.01
CA CYS A 90 4.32 -4.93 -4.15
C CYS A 90 5.01 -4.82 -2.80
N ARG A 91 6.27 -4.47 -2.85
CA ARG A 91 7.04 -3.98 -1.71
C ARG A 91 7.36 -2.51 -1.94
N ALA A 92 7.29 -1.71 -0.88
CA ALA A 92 7.71 -0.32 -0.91
C ALA A 92 9.09 -0.20 -0.29
N LEU A 93 9.94 0.57 -0.92
CA LEU A 93 11.30 0.77 -0.46
C LEU A 93 11.46 2.20 0.08
N GLN A 94 12.18 2.32 1.17
CA GLN A 94 12.61 3.60 1.69
C GLN A 94 14.00 3.91 1.15
N VAL A 95 14.18 5.08 0.60
CA VAL A 95 15.47 5.54 0.06
C VAL A 95 15.81 6.90 0.64
N GLN A 96 17.10 7.25 0.65
CA GLN A 96 17.55 8.54 1.16
C GLN A 96 17.15 9.69 0.25
N ASP A 97 17.21 9.48 -1.06
CA ASP A 97 16.89 10.50 -2.06
C ASP A 97 16.12 9.85 -3.20
N ILE A 98 14.83 10.14 -3.27
CA ILE A 98 13.94 9.52 -4.25
C ILE A 98 14.29 9.95 -5.68
N HIS A 99 14.81 11.16 -5.87
CA HIS A 99 15.20 11.62 -7.21
C HIS A 99 16.43 10.86 -7.72
N GLU A 100 17.41 10.63 -6.84
CA GLU A 100 18.57 9.81 -7.17
C GLU A 100 18.19 8.36 -7.41
N ALA A 101 17.31 7.81 -6.58
CA ALA A 101 16.80 6.45 -6.75
C ALA A 101 16.11 6.29 -8.12
N ARG A 102 15.31 7.27 -8.51
CA ARG A 102 14.62 7.28 -9.80
C ARG A 102 15.60 7.26 -10.97
N LYS A 103 16.66 8.04 -10.88
CA LYS A 103 17.70 8.09 -11.94
C LYS A 103 18.40 6.74 -12.13
N HIS A 104 18.57 5.99 -11.06
CA HIS A 104 19.30 4.71 -11.07
C HIS A 104 18.40 3.50 -11.26
N CYS A 105 17.08 3.69 -11.43
CA CYS A 105 16.20 2.59 -11.78
C CYS A 105 16.52 2.06 -13.18
N GLY A 106 16.42 0.75 -13.35
CA GLY A 106 16.58 0.11 -14.65
C GLY A 106 15.35 0.23 -15.55
N TYR A 107 14.33 0.94 -15.10
CA TYR A 107 13.08 1.18 -15.80
C TYR A 107 12.53 2.54 -15.35
N ASP A 108 11.52 3.05 -16.05
CA ASP A 108 10.86 4.30 -15.66
C ASP A 108 9.82 4.02 -14.57
N PRO A 109 10.07 4.43 -13.32
CA PRO A 109 9.11 4.21 -12.22
C PRO A 109 7.99 5.23 -12.19
N GLY A 110 7.95 6.19 -13.12
CA GLY A 110 6.98 7.27 -13.14
C GLY A 110 7.47 8.51 -12.41
N GLU A 111 6.56 9.45 -12.21
CA GLU A 111 6.86 10.72 -11.56
C GLU A 111 6.87 10.58 -10.04
N VAL A 112 7.64 11.44 -9.39
CA VAL A 112 7.61 11.57 -7.94
C VAL A 112 6.32 12.28 -7.54
N ILE A 113 5.57 11.66 -6.63
CA ILE A 113 4.32 12.19 -6.11
C ILE A 113 4.50 12.51 -4.64
N ASN A 114 4.14 13.73 -4.24
CA ASN A 114 4.12 14.10 -2.84
C ASN A 114 2.80 13.69 -2.21
N VAL A 115 2.88 12.96 -1.10
CA VAL A 115 1.69 12.58 -0.34
C VAL A 115 1.90 12.96 1.11
N SER A 116 0.82 13.32 1.79
CA SER A 116 0.86 13.62 3.22
C SER A 116 0.03 12.60 3.98
N ARG A 117 0.34 12.43 5.26
CA ARG A 117 -0.29 11.44 6.12
C ARG A 117 -0.64 12.12 7.44
N GLY A 118 -1.93 12.42 7.63
CA GLY A 118 -2.34 13.18 8.79
C GLY A 118 -1.64 14.54 8.84
N ASN A 119 -0.87 14.79 9.88
CA ASN A 119 -0.06 16.01 10.04
C ASN A 119 1.36 15.89 9.50
N LEU A 120 1.70 14.77 8.87
CA LEU A 120 3.02 14.53 8.28
C LEU A 120 2.99 14.88 6.80
N GLU A 121 4.01 15.55 6.36
CA GLU A 121 4.18 15.91 4.95
C GLU A 121 5.46 15.31 4.38
#